data_8b783f0297c5d7728f7d120f60f9d01d
#
_entry.id   8b783f0297c5d7728f7d120f60f9d01d
#
_cell.length_a   1.000
_cell.length_b   1.000
_cell.length_c   1.000
_cell.angle_alpha   90.00
_cell.angle_beta   90.00
_cell.angle_gamma   90.00
#
_symmetry.space_group_name_H-M   'P 1'
#
loop_
_entity.id
_entity.type
_entity.pdbx_description
1 polymer ?
#
loop_
_entity_poly.entity_id
_entity_poly.type
_entity_poly.pdbx_seq_one_letter_code
_entity_poly.pdbx_strand_id
1 'polypeptide(L)'
;MSYDYIVIGGGTSGCPLAATLSQGARVLVLERGGSPYTNPERINIKNFVNSLADISPSSFSQPFISTDGVLNARARVLGGGSVLNAGFYSRASSEYIRTSGWNESLAEESYKWVERKVVFEPPMLQWQSAVRDGLLEVGVLPYNDFTYDHLNGTKIGGTIFDNKGNRHTAADLLEYADPKRISVYLHATVQKILFKYNTGKEKNIG
;
A
#
# COMPACT_ATOMS: atom_id res chain seq x y z
N MET A 1 25.81 10.62 10.14
CA MET A 1 24.57 11.36 9.84
C MET A 1 23.53 10.96 10.87
N SER A 2 22.75 11.88 11.40
CA SER A 2 21.61 11.60 12.29
C SER A 2 20.31 11.83 11.52
N TYR A 3 19.30 11.02 11.79
CA TYR A 3 17.94 11.16 11.27
C TYR A 3 17.01 11.56 12.40
N ASP A 4 15.98 12.29 12.07
CA ASP A 4 14.94 12.70 13.03
C ASP A 4 13.90 11.59 13.18
N TYR A 5 13.66 10.82 12.10
CA TYR A 5 12.78 9.65 12.07
C TYR A 5 13.42 8.48 11.32
N ILE A 6 13.14 7.27 11.82
CA ILE A 6 13.48 6.02 11.15
C ILE A 6 12.18 5.25 10.93
N VAL A 7 11.82 5.02 9.66
CA VAL A 7 10.64 4.24 9.25
C VAL A 7 11.11 2.82 8.95
N ILE A 8 10.65 1.86 9.75
CA ILE A 8 10.99 0.44 9.59
C ILE A 8 9.92 -0.21 8.71
N GLY A 9 10.31 -0.58 7.50
CA GLY A 9 9.46 -1.11 6.46
C GLY A 9 8.92 -0.06 5.50
N GLY A 10 9.36 -0.10 4.25
CA GLY A 10 8.87 0.71 3.14
C GLY A 10 7.60 0.11 2.53
N GLY A 11 6.62 -0.23 3.35
CA GLY A 11 5.35 -0.82 2.92
C GLY A 11 4.26 0.21 2.59
N THR A 12 3.01 -0.28 2.50
CA THR A 12 1.83 0.52 2.15
C THR A 12 1.64 1.74 3.06
N SER A 13 1.97 1.63 4.35
CA SER A 13 1.90 2.74 5.30
C SER A 13 3.23 3.49 5.44
N GLY A 14 4.37 2.77 5.34
CA GLY A 14 5.69 3.36 5.56
C GLY A 14 6.10 4.35 4.48
N CYS A 15 5.80 4.08 3.22
CA CYS A 15 6.12 4.98 2.11
C CYS A 15 5.43 6.34 2.23
N PRO A 16 4.09 6.44 2.37
CA PRO A 16 3.42 7.73 2.52
C PRO A 16 3.80 8.46 3.82
N LEU A 17 3.99 7.73 4.92
CA LEU A 17 4.47 8.32 6.17
C LEU A 17 5.84 8.98 5.98
N ALA A 18 6.79 8.26 5.38
CA ALA A 18 8.13 8.79 5.12
C ALA A 18 8.10 9.99 4.18
N ALA A 19 7.30 9.94 3.12
CA ALA A 19 7.13 11.06 2.20
C ALA A 19 6.60 12.32 2.92
N THR A 20 5.59 12.16 3.78
CA THR A 20 5.01 13.27 4.55
C THR A 20 6.00 13.82 5.58
N LEU A 21 6.65 12.98 6.37
CA LEU A 21 7.62 13.41 7.37
C LEU A 21 8.82 14.15 6.76
N SER A 22 9.24 13.75 5.56
CA SER A 22 10.37 14.36 4.86
C SER A 22 10.16 15.83 4.50
N GLN A 23 8.92 16.33 4.52
CA GLN A 23 8.64 17.74 4.27
C GLN A 23 9.25 18.65 5.34
N GLY A 24 9.43 18.15 6.56
CA GLY A 24 9.95 18.93 7.68
C GLY A 24 11.16 18.32 8.42
N ALA A 25 11.49 17.06 8.17
CA ALA A 25 12.46 16.30 8.95
C ALA A 25 13.33 15.40 8.09
N ARG A 26 14.48 14.95 8.61
CA ARG A 26 15.33 13.96 7.97
C ARG A 26 14.82 12.55 8.29
N VAL A 27 14.48 11.80 7.26
CA VAL A 27 13.84 10.49 7.37
C VAL A 27 14.74 9.42 6.76
N LEU A 28 14.90 8.30 7.48
CA LEU A 28 15.49 7.08 6.99
C LEU A 28 14.41 6.01 6.86
N VAL A 29 14.26 5.44 5.66
CA VAL A 29 13.42 4.26 5.44
C VAL A 29 14.33 3.04 5.32
N LEU A 30 14.03 1.99 6.10
CA LEU A 30 14.72 0.70 6.05
C LEU A 30 13.76 -0.37 5.53
N GLU A 31 13.99 -0.84 4.30
CA GLU A 31 13.17 -1.88 3.67
C GLU A 31 14.00 -3.16 3.47
N ARG A 32 13.47 -4.30 3.95
CA ARG A 32 14.15 -5.59 3.86
C ARG A 32 14.21 -6.16 2.44
N GLY A 33 13.28 -5.76 1.57
CA GLY A 33 13.19 -6.18 0.19
C GLY A 33 13.88 -5.25 -0.79
N GLY A 34 13.76 -5.56 -2.07
CA GLY A 34 14.27 -4.77 -3.18
C GLY A 34 13.29 -3.71 -3.67
N SER A 35 13.58 -3.14 -4.83
CA SER A 35 12.72 -2.18 -5.53
C SER A 35 11.77 -2.88 -6.49
N PRO A 36 10.49 -2.49 -6.56
CA PRO A 36 9.57 -3.01 -7.57
C PRO A 36 9.95 -2.57 -8.99
N TYR A 37 10.68 -1.48 -9.11
CA TYR A 37 11.06 -0.89 -10.41
C TYR A 37 12.23 -1.60 -11.10
N THR A 38 12.95 -2.49 -10.41
CA THR A 38 14.02 -3.29 -11.04
C THR A 38 13.51 -4.32 -12.02
N ASN A 39 12.24 -4.73 -11.88
CA ASN A 39 11.56 -5.63 -12.81
C ASN A 39 10.06 -5.28 -12.87
N PRO A 40 9.68 -4.22 -13.60
CA PRO A 40 8.30 -3.73 -13.68
C PRO A 40 7.34 -4.76 -14.29
N GLU A 41 7.82 -5.67 -15.14
CA GLU A 41 6.99 -6.74 -15.68
C GLU A 41 6.42 -7.65 -14.59
N ARG A 42 7.16 -7.88 -13.50
CA ARG A 42 6.68 -8.71 -12.37
C ARG A 42 5.47 -8.12 -11.67
N ILE A 43 5.29 -6.81 -11.71
CA ILE A 43 4.17 -6.15 -11.03
C ILE A 43 3.03 -5.78 -11.99
N ASN A 44 3.18 -6.03 -13.30
CA ASN A 44 2.11 -5.84 -14.27
C ASN A 44 0.94 -6.81 -14.00
N ILE A 45 -0.28 -6.37 -14.30
CA ILE A 45 -1.51 -7.16 -14.08
C ILE A 45 -1.46 -8.54 -14.74
N LYS A 46 -0.80 -8.65 -15.92
CA LYS A 46 -0.65 -9.92 -16.65
C LYS A 46 0.13 -10.97 -15.88
N ASN A 47 1.01 -10.54 -14.97
CA ASN A 47 1.87 -11.41 -14.18
C ASN A 47 1.42 -11.54 -12.72
N PHE A 48 0.24 -11.00 -12.36
CA PHE A 48 -0.25 -10.98 -10.98
C PHE A 48 -0.20 -12.34 -10.28
N VAL A 49 -0.79 -13.37 -10.91
CA VAL A 49 -0.86 -14.73 -10.32
C VAL A 49 0.54 -15.34 -10.18
N ASN A 50 1.38 -15.20 -11.22
CA ASN A 50 2.75 -15.71 -11.21
C ASN A 50 3.59 -15.05 -10.12
N SER A 51 3.47 -13.74 -9.95
CA SER A 51 4.21 -12.97 -8.93
C SER A 51 3.75 -13.29 -7.51
N LEU A 52 2.47 -13.59 -7.32
CA LEU A 52 1.94 -14.00 -6.02
C LEU A 52 2.42 -15.41 -5.64
N ALA A 53 2.49 -16.32 -6.61
CA ALA A 53 2.91 -17.71 -6.43
C ALA A 53 4.43 -17.90 -6.42
N ASP A 54 5.22 -16.90 -6.82
CA ASP A 54 6.68 -16.99 -6.85
C ASP A 54 7.27 -17.05 -5.44
N ILE A 55 7.89 -18.19 -5.11
CA ILE A 55 8.56 -18.45 -3.83
C ILE A 55 10.09 -18.38 -3.92
N SER A 56 10.63 -17.95 -5.07
CA SER A 56 12.07 -17.85 -5.28
C SER A 56 12.74 -16.86 -4.29
N PRO A 57 14.05 -16.99 -4.04
CA PRO A 57 14.79 -16.05 -3.19
C PRO A 57 14.70 -14.59 -3.64
N SER A 58 14.53 -14.36 -4.96
CA SER A 58 14.36 -13.04 -5.57
C SER A 58 12.90 -12.58 -5.64
N SER A 59 11.94 -13.36 -5.14
CA SER A 59 10.53 -13.02 -5.14
C SER A 59 10.23 -11.78 -4.31
N PHE A 60 9.23 -11.01 -4.74
CA PHE A 60 8.63 -9.93 -3.95
C PHE A 60 7.71 -10.48 -2.84
N SER A 61 7.37 -11.78 -2.92
CA SER A 61 6.57 -12.51 -1.94
C SER A 61 7.46 -13.42 -1.08
N GLN A 62 7.21 -13.45 0.20
CA GLN A 62 7.85 -14.39 1.12
C GLN A 62 6.77 -15.23 1.81
N PRO A 63 6.75 -16.56 1.60
CA PRO A 63 5.81 -17.43 2.26
C PRO A 63 6.19 -17.64 3.74
N PHE A 64 5.17 -17.77 4.58
CA PHE A 64 5.26 -18.19 5.97
C PHE A 64 4.18 -19.22 6.22
N ILE A 65 4.47 -20.17 7.07
CA ILE A 65 3.49 -21.12 7.60
C ILE A 65 3.27 -20.76 9.06
N SER A 66 2.02 -20.45 9.44
CA SER A 66 1.67 -20.19 10.82
C SER A 66 1.71 -21.49 11.66
N THR A 67 1.69 -21.37 12.98
CA THR A 67 1.75 -22.52 13.89
C THR A 67 0.57 -23.48 13.73
N ASP A 68 -0.56 -22.97 13.23
CA ASP A 68 -1.76 -23.76 12.88
C ASP A 68 -1.79 -24.27 11.43
N GLY A 69 -0.67 -24.15 10.70
CA GLY A 69 -0.51 -24.71 9.36
C GLY A 69 -1.03 -23.85 8.21
N VAL A 70 -1.47 -22.60 8.47
CA VAL A 70 -1.97 -21.72 7.40
C VAL A 70 -0.80 -21.10 6.62
N LEU A 71 -0.83 -21.26 5.30
CA LEU A 71 0.12 -20.61 4.40
C LEU A 71 -0.21 -19.12 4.26
N ASN A 72 0.73 -18.28 4.59
CA ASN A 72 0.67 -16.83 4.45
C ASN A 72 1.77 -16.33 3.52
N ALA A 73 1.47 -15.34 2.69
CA ALA A 73 2.45 -14.62 1.90
C ALA A 73 2.61 -13.19 2.44
N ARG A 74 3.85 -12.74 2.57
CA ARG A 74 4.16 -11.36 2.99
C ARG A 74 5.04 -10.69 1.96
N ALA A 75 4.76 -9.43 1.69
CA ALA A 75 5.58 -8.65 0.78
C ALA A 75 7.00 -8.43 1.35
N ARG A 76 7.99 -8.55 0.47
CA ARG A 76 9.41 -8.27 0.71
C ARG A 76 9.92 -7.39 -0.42
N VAL A 77 9.40 -6.17 -0.46
CA VAL A 77 9.64 -5.21 -1.53
C VAL A 77 9.19 -3.81 -1.11
N LEU A 78 9.84 -2.77 -1.59
CA LEU A 78 9.41 -1.39 -1.41
C LEU A 78 8.00 -1.21 -2.01
N GLY A 79 7.09 -0.57 -1.27
CA GLY A 79 5.66 -0.50 -1.58
C GLY A 79 4.83 -1.57 -0.86
N GLY A 80 5.49 -2.62 -0.33
CA GLY A 80 4.85 -3.63 0.51
C GLY A 80 3.69 -4.35 -0.16
N GLY A 81 2.59 -4.56 0.58
CA GLY A 81 1.42 -5.30 0.10
C GLY A 81 0.75 -4.73 -1.15
N SER A 82 0.89 -3.43 -1.41
CA SER A 82 0.36 -2.81 -2.64
C SER A 82 1.04 -3.32 -3.91
N VAL A 83 2.23 -3.95 -3.79
CA VAL A 83 2.93 -4.60 -4.91
C VAL A 83 2.33 -5.96 -5.28
N LEU A 84 1.70 -6.65 -4.32
CA LEU A 84 1.25 -8.04 -4.47
C LEU A 84 -0.26 -8.24 -4.38
N ASN A 85 -1.03 -7.24 -3.91
CA ASN A 85 -2.48 -7.37 -3.77
C ASN A 85 -3.18 -7.44 -5.14
N ALA A 86 -4.49 -7.70 -5.13
CA ALA A 86 -5.29 -7.78 -6.36
C ALA A 86 -5.55 -6.41 -7.03
N GLY A 87 -5.09 -5.32 -6.41
CA GLY A 87 -5.15 -3.98 -6.98
C GLY A 87 -6.50 -3.28 -6.88
N PHE A 88 -7.46 -3.82 -6.14
CA PHE A 88 -8.71 -3.15 -5.86
C PHE A 88 -8.52 -2.00 -4.88
N TYR A 89 -9.23 -0.91 -5.13
CA TYR A 89 -9.24 0.25 -4.26
C TYR A 89 -10.67 0.65 -3.88
N SER A 90 -10.86 0.91 -2.60
CA SER A 90 -12.08 1.50 -2.03
C SER A 90 -11.70 2.27 -0.78
N ARG A 91 -12.39 3.37 -0.51
CA ARG A 91 -12.27 4.13 0.75
C ARG A 91 -12.94 3.36 1.88
N ALA A 92 -12.53 3.64 3.11
CA ALA A 92 -13.31 3.21 4.28
C ALA A 92 -14.67 3.94 4.31
N SER A 93 -15.69 3.30 4.90
CA SER A 93 -16.98 3.96 5.09
C SER A 93 -16.86 5.14 6.05
N SER A 94 -17.71 6.15 5.89
CA SER A 94 -17.76 7.29 6.81
C SER A 94 -18.07 6.87 8.26
N GLU A 95 -18.84 5.82 8.44
CA GLU A 95 -19.10 5.23 9.76
C GLU A 95 -17.80 4.69 10.39
N TYR A 96 -17.01 3.94 9.62
CA TYR A 96 -15.74 3.43 10.12
C TYR A 96 -14.77 4.56 10.51
N ILE A 97 -14.69 5.61 9.70
CA ILE A 97 -13.83 6.76 10.00
C ILE A 97 -14.22 7.40 11.33
N ARG A 98 -15.54 7.64 11.54
CA ARG A 98 -16.05 8.22 12.80
C ARG A 98 -15.83 7.32 14.00
N THR A 99 -16.17 6.03 13.88
CA THR A 99 -16.03 5.07 15.00
C THR A 99 -14.58 4.78 15.36
N SER A 100 -13.66 4.91 14.41
CA SER A 100 -12.21 4.82 14.63
C SER A 100 -11.61 6.08 15.25
N GLY A 101 -12.39 7.16 15.43
CA GLY A 101 -11.92 8.42 15.99
C GLY A 101 -11.00 9.20 15.06
N TRP A 102 -11.02 8.94 13.78
CA TRP A 102 -10.21 9.67 12.80
C TRP A 102 -10.85 11.04 12.49
N ASN A 103 -10.00 12.02 12.21
CA ASN A 103 -10.47 13.31 11.71
C ASN A 103 -10.97 13.14 10.26
N GLU A 104 -12.26 13.37 10.03
CA GLU A 104 -12.91 13.12 8.73
C GLU A 104 -12.31 13.99 7.62
N SER A 105 -12.03 15.27 7.89
CA SER A 105 -11.41 16.17 6.90
C SER A 105 -10.01 15.70 6.51
N LEU A 106 -9.19 15.33 7.49
CA LEU A 106 -7.84 14.85 7.25
C LEU A 106 -7.84 13.50 6.51
N ALA A 107 -8.79 12.62 6.82
CA ALA A 107 -8.96 11.36 6.11
C ALA A 107 -9.32 11.59 4.62
N GLU A 108 -10.25 12.51 4.35
CA GLU A 108 -10.65 12.88 2.98
C GLU A 108 -9.47 13.50 2.19
N GLU A 109 -8.72 14.41 2.80
CA GLU A 109 -7.52 14.99 2.19
C GLU A 109 -6.46 13.92 1.89
N SER A 110 -6.26 12.98 2.81
CA SER A 110 -5.31 11.87 2.67
C SER A 110 -5.72 10.91 1.55
N TYR A 111 -7.01 10.59 1.42
CA TYR A 111 -7.51 9.79 0.30
C TYR A 111 -7.22 10.47 -1.03
N LYS A 112 -7.58 11.75 -1.17
CA LYS A 112 -7.32 12.52 -2.41
C LYS A 112 -5.82 12.61 -2.74
N TRP A 113 -4.96 12.70 -1.72
CA TRP A 113 -3.52 12.73 -1.89
C TRP A 113 -2.98 11.40 -2.45
N VAL A 114 -3.44 10.26 -1.92
CA VAL A 114 -3.07 8.92 -2.41
C VAL A 114 -3.65 8.66 -3.80
N GLU A 115 -4.96 8.93 -3.99
CA GLU A 115 -5.70 8.66 -5.22
C GLU A 115 -5.10 9.32 -6.44
N ARG A 116 -4.67 10.57 -6.32
CA ARG A 116 -4.03 11.30 -7.43
C ARG A 116 -2.79 10.62 -8.00
N LYS A 117 -2.16 9.72 -7.23
CA LYS A 117 -0.90 9.09 -7.64
C LYS A 117 -1.05 7.63 -8.02
N VAL A 118 -1.85 6.88 -7.28
CA VAL A 118 -1.83 5.42 -7.37
C VAL A 118 -3.19 4.80 -7.68
N VAL A 119 -4.24 5.58 -7.88
CA VAL A 119 -5.58 5.03 -8.12
C VAL A 119 -6.15 5.52 -9.45
N PHE A 120 -6.78 4.61 -10.17
CA PHE A 120 -7.34 4.83 -11.49
C PHE A 120 -8.76 4.27 -11.57
N GLU A 121 -9.55 4.80 -12.50
CA GLU A 121 -10.78 4.18 -12.94
C GLU A 121 -10.43 3.00 -13.87
N PRO A 122 -10.92 1.77 -13.59
CA PRO A 122 -10.63 0.63 -14.45
C PRO A 122 -11.41 0.72 -15.77
N PRO A 123 -10.84 0.23 -16.89
CA PRO A 123 -11.59 0.10 -18.12
C PRO A 123 -12.72 -0.94 -17.96
N MET A 124 -13.92 -0.62 -18.45
CA MET A 124 -15.04 -1.54 -18.49
C MET A 124 -14.96 -2.40 -19.74
N LEU A 125 -14.36 -3.58 -19.63
CA LEU A 125 -14.26 -4.57 -20.69
C LEU A 125 -15.49 -5.48 -20.71
N GLN A 126 -15.60 -6.34 -21.76
CA GLN A 126 -16.75 -7.23 -21.95
C GLN A 126 -17.03 -8.12 -20.73
N TRP A 127 -15.99 -8.68 -20.12
CA TRP A 127 -16.16 -9.54 -18.95
C TRP A 127 -16.70 -8.75 -17.74
N GLN A 128 -16.14 -7.60 -17.45
CA GLN A 128 -16.61 -6.75 -16.35
C GLN A 128 -18.06 -6.29 -16.58
N SER A 129 -18.41 -5.95 -17.82
CA SER A 129 -19.81 -5.62 -18.17
C SER A 129 -20.74 -6.79 -17.93
N ALA A 130 -20.37 -8.00 -18.37
CA ALA A 130 -21.18 -9.19 -18.16
C ALA A 130 -21.38 -9.52 -16.68
N VAL A 131 -20.31 -9.38 -15.86
CA VAL A 131 -20.40 -9.56 -14.39
C VAL A 131 -21.32 -8.53 -13.77
N ARG A 132 -21.17 -7.24 -14.12
CA ARG A 132 -22.07 -6.18 -13.65
C ARG A 132 -23.50 -6.49 -13.97
N ASP A 133 -23.80 -6.81 -15.23
CA ASP A 133 -25.16 -7.05 -15.70
C ASP A 133 -25.77 -8.29 -15.00
N GLY A 134 -25.00 -9.35 -14.82
CA GLY A 134 -25.43 -10.52 -14.06
C GLY A 134 -25.70 -10.22 -12.57
N LEU A 135 -24.89 -9.38 -11.93
CA LEU A 135 -25.15 -8.95 -10.55
C LEU A 135 -26.44 -8.14 -10.43
N LEU A 136 -26.70 -7.26 -11.42
CA LEU A 136 -27.95 -6.47 -11.44
C LEU A 136 -29.18 -7.37 -11.70
N GLU A 137 -29.05 -8.34 -12.60
CA GLU A 137 -30.12 -9.30 -12.92
C GLU A 137 -30.53 -10.13 -11.69
N VAL A 138 -29.58 -10.55 -10.87
CA VAL A 138 -29.86 -11.28 -9.62
C VAL A 138 -30.19 -10.37 -8.43
N GLY A 139 -30.37 -9.07 -8.65
CA GLY A 139 -30.87 -8.13 -7.65
C GLY A 139 -29.84 -7.58 -6.68
N VAL A 140 -28.55 -7.57 -7.01
CA VAL A 140 -27.52 -6.90 -6.20
C VAL A 140 -27.58 -5.38 -6.44
N LEU A 141 -28.54 -4.76 -5.79
CA LEU A 141 -28.87 -3.34 -5.95
C LEU A 141 -28.54 -2.53 -4.68
N PRO A 142 -28.42 -1.18 -4.79
CA PRO A 142 -28.51 -0.37 -6.02
C PRO A 142 -27.27 -0.48 -6.91
N TYR A 143 -27.37 -0.02 -8.16
CA TYR A 143 -26.20 0.23 -8.99
C TYR A 143 -25.64 1.62 -8.69
N ASN A 144 -24.39 1.69 -8.23
CA ASN A 144 -23.74 2.91 -7.74
C ASN A 144 -22.74 3.52 -8.74
N ASP A 145 -22.68 2.96 -9.95
CA ASP A 145 -21.72 3.38 -10.98
C ASP A 145 -20.26 3.40 -10.47
N PHE A 146 -19.43 4.27 -11.01
CA PHE A 146 -18.03 4.41 -10.57
C PHE A 146 -17.95 5.25 -9.30
N THR A 147 -17.36 4.66 -8.25
CA THR A 147 -17.09 5.37 -6.99
C THR A 147 -15.99 4.69 -6.18
N TYR A 148 -15.23 5.48 -5.43
CA TYR A 148 -14.28 4.97 -4.43
C TYR A 148 -14.96 4.64 -3.09
N ASP A 149 -16.17 5.09 -2.85
CA ASP A 149 -16.84 4.90 -1.58
C ASP A 149 -17.20 3.44 -1.33
N HIS A 150 -17.15 3.02 -0.07
CA HIS A 150 -17.60 1.68 0.34
C HIS A 150 -19.10 1.67 0.52
N LEU A 151 -19.82 1.19 -0.49
CA LEU A 151 -21.28 1.19 -0.58
C LEU A 151 -21.80 -0.24 -0.77
N ASN A 152 -23.03 -0.47 -0.30
CA ASN A 152 -23.78 -1.68 -0.62
C ASN A 152 -24.26 -1.66 -2.08
N GLY A 153 -24.42 -2.85 -2.67
CA GLY A 153 -24.89 -3.01 -4.04
C GLY A 153 -23.78 -3.26 -5.05
N THR A 154 -24.08 -3.08 -6.33
CA THR A 154 -23.15 -3.23 -7.44
C THR A 154 -22.49 -1.90 -7.74
N LYS A 155 -21.16 -1.87 -7.81
CA LYS A 155 -20.39 -0.67 -8.17
C LYS A 155 -19.17 -1.00 -9.00
N ILE A 156 -18.62 0.01 -9.66
CA ILE A 156 -17.29 -0.01 -10.24
C ILE A 156 -16.36 0.68 -9.22
N GLY A 157 -15.42 -0.08 -8.66
CA GLY A 157 -14.42 0.46 -7.72
C GLY A 157 -13.16 0.95 -8.43
N GLY A 158 -12.25 1.57 -7.66
CA GLY A 158 -10.94 1.96 -8.16
C GLY A 158 -10.00 0.77 -8.35
N THR A 159 -8.93 1.01 -9.11
CA THR A 159 -7.83 0.08 -9.30
C THR A 159 -6.49 0.79 -9.18
N ILE A 160 -5.44 0.06 -8.79
CA ILE A 160 -4.07 0.58 -8.81
C ILE A 160 -3.31 0.22 -10.09
N PHE A 161 -4.01 -0.27 -11.10
CA PHE A 161 -3.46 -0.52 -12.43
C PHE A 161 -3.87 0.59 -13.39
N ASP A 162 -2.92 1.13 -14.13
CA ASP A 162 -3.20 2.06 -15.21
C ASP A 162 -3.84 1.37 -16.43
N ASN A 163 -4.20 2.14 -17.45
CA ASN A 163 -4.82 1.63 -18.67
C ASN A 163 -3.91 0.71 -19.53
N LYS A 164 -2.62 0.64 -19.19
CA LYS A 164 -1.64 -0.26 -19.80
C LYS A 164 -1.41 -1.52 -18.96
N GLY A 165 -2.06 -1.62 -17.81
CA GLY A 165 -1.90 -2.71 -16.85
C GLY A 165 -0.65 -2.59 -15.96
N ASN A 166 0.03 -1.45 -15.96
CA ASN A 166 1.13 -1.19 -15.05
C ASN A 166 0.57 -0.92 -13.65
N ARG A 167 1.18 -1.52 -12.67
CA ARG A 167 0.80 -1.34 -11.26
C ARG A 167 1.45 -0.08 -10.69
N HIS A 168 0.65 0.73 -10.02
CA HIS A 168 1.10 1.81 -9.15
C HIS A 168 1.00 1.37 -7.70
N THR A 169 2.00 1.72 -6.90
CA THR A 169 2.15 1.16 -5.55
C THR A 169 2.43 2.26 -4.54
N ALA A 170 2.43 1.92 -3.25
CA ALA A 170 2.82 2.88 -2.23
C ALA A 170 4.27 3.39 -2.40
N ALA A 171 5.13 2.67 -3.13
CA ALA A 171 6.47 3.16 -3.47
C ALA A 171 6.43 4.43 -4.34
N ASP A 172 5.41 4.58 -5.20
CA ASP A 172 5.25 5.75 -6.05
C ASP A 172 4.94 7.02 -5.24
N LEU A 173 4.39 6.87 -4.02
CA LEU A 173 4.13 7.98 -3.12
C LEU A 173 5.41 8.62 -2.57
N LEU A 174 6.56 7.92 -2.65
CA LEU A 174 7.86 8.49 -2.31
C LEU A 174 8.30 9.60 -3.27
N GLU A 175 7.69 9.73 -4.45
CA GLU A 175 7.92 10.88 -5.33
C GLU A 175 7.43 12.20 -4.71
N TYR A 176 6.55 12.14 -3.72
CA TYR A 176 6.15 13.33 -2.94
C TYR A 176 7.16 13.71 -1.86
N ALA A 177 8.17 12.88 -1.59
CA ALA A 177 9.16 13.16 -0.56
C ALA A 177 10.11 14.30 -0.95
N ASP A 178 10.63 15.02 0.05
CA ASP A 178 11.77 15.93 -0.16
C ASP A 178 13.05 15.10 -0.38
N PRO A 179 13.63 15.09 -1.60
CA PRO A 179 14.79 14.24 -1.91
C PRO A 179 16.05 14.61 -1.12
N LYS A 180 16.10 15.80 -0.49
CA LYS A 180 17.20 16.24 0.36
C LYS A 180 17.11 15.72 1.79
N ARG A 181 15.92 15.25 2.19
CA ARG A 181 15.61 14.86 3.56
C ARG A 181 15.24 13.40 3.73
N ILE A 182 15.11 12.66 2.64
CA ILE A 182 14.79 11.22 2.70
C ILE A 182 15.97 10.38 2.24
N SER A 183 16.19 9.26 2.93
CA SER A 183 17.08 8.19 2.49
C SER A 183 16.31 6.87 2.55
N VAL A 184 16.38 6.07 1.50
CA VAL A 184 15.73 4.75 1.43
C VAL A 184 16.83 3.69 1.25
N TYR A 185 16.96 2.81 2.24
CA TYR A 185 17.87 1.69 2.18
C TYR A 185 17.07 0.40 1.94
N LEU A 186 17.33 -0.20 0.79
CA LEU A 186 16.78 -1.49 0.40
C LEU A 186 17.69 -2.63 0.90
N HIS A 187 17.14 -3.84 0.96
CA HIS A 187 17.83 -5.03 1.49
C HIS A 187 18.34 -4.82 2.92
N ALA A 188 17.72 -3.94 3.68
CA ALA A 188 18.06 -3.56 5.04
C ALA A 188 17.06 -4.16 6.04
N THR A 189 17.40 -5.30 6.61
CA THR A 189 16.57 -5.98 7.59
C THR A 189 16.87 -5.47 8.99
N VAL A 190 15.88 -4.88 9.65
CA VAL A 190 15.98 -4.48 11.05
C VAL A 190 15.80 -5.70 11.94
N GLN A 191 16.82 -6.02 12.73
CA GLN A 191 16.79 -7.15 13.67
C GLN A 191 16.29 -6.74 15.05
N LYS A 192 16.64 -5.53 15.50
CA LYS A 192 16.33 -5.06 16.85
C LYS A 192 16.41 -3.53 16.91
N ILE A 193 15.51 -2.94 17.70
CA ILE A 193 15.61 -1.55 18.12
C ILE A 193 16.37 -1.50 19.46
N LEU A 194 17.42 -0.70 19.52
CA LEU A 194 18.22 -0.51 20.71
C LEU A 194 17.87 0.83 21.36
N PHE A 195 17.35 0.77 22.57
CA PHE A 195 17.03 1.96 23.36
C PHE A 195 18.19 2.32 24.28
N LYS A 196 18.52 3.61 24.34
CA LYS A 196 19.47 4.14 25.34
C LYS A 196 18.68 4.55 26.58
N TYR A 197 18.89 3.83 27.66
CA TYR A 197 18.33 4.21 28.97
C TYR A 197 19.28 5.19 29.65
N ASN A 198 18.79 6.39 29.97
CA ASN A 198 19.51 7.29 30.87
C ASN A 198 19.27 6.81 32.33
N THR A 199 20.28 6.29 32.97
CA THR A 199 20.28 5.84 34.36
C THR A 199 20.27 7.01 35.36
N GLY A 200 19.61 8.11 35.07
CA GLY A 200 19.50 9.27 35.95
C GLY A 200 18.44 10.25 35.49
N LYS A 201 17.20 10.06 35.98
CA LYS A 201 15.96 10.81 35.71
C LYS A 201 15.22 10.32 34.46
N GLU A 202 14.04 9.77 34.73
CA GLU A 202 13.04 9.37 33.75
C GLU A 202 12.75 10.49 32.74
N LYS A 203 13.21 10.30 31.52
CA LYS A 203 12.55 10.78 30.31
C LYS A 203 12.70 9.65 29.31
N ASN A 204 11.61 8.91 29.10
CA ASN A 204 11.45 8.06 27.93
C ASN A 204 11.61 8.92 26.70
N ILE A 205 12.72 8.73 25.98
CA ILE A 205 12.90 9.25 24.64
C ILE A 205 12.76 8.01 23.76
N GLY A 206 11.53 7.78 23.26
CA GLY A 206 11.29 6.85 22.14
C GLY A 206 11.62 7.53 20.83
#